data_1990f32949426f51229fa95201988e35
#
_entry.id   1990f32949426f51229fa95201988e35
#
_cell.length_a   1.000
_cell.length_b   1.000
_cell.length_c   1.000
_cell.angle_alpha   90.00
_cell.angle_beta   90.00
_cell.angle_gamma   90.00
#
_symmetry.space_group_name_H-M   'P 1'
#
loop_
_entity.id
_entity.type
_entity.pdbx_description
1 polymer ?
#
loop_
_entity_poly.entity_id
_entity_poly.type
_entity_poly.pdbx_seq_one_letter_code
_entity_poly.pdbx_strand_id
1 'polypeptide(L)'
;MTDANAGKIPHVLVIMDGVGHREAVEDNAFLAAKTPNLTAMVAKHPNSLISGSGEDVGLPDGQMGNSEVGHMNLGAGRVLYQDFTRITKDIRTGAFFEHEVLVDAVEKAKAANGAVHVMGLLSQGGVHSHEDHIVAMCELALKRGATVYLHAFLDGRDTPPRSA
;
A
#
# COMPACT_ATOMS: atom_id res chain seq x y z
N MET A 1 -49.13 10.94 -11.08
CA MET A 1 -47.73 10.44 -10.94
C MET A 1 -47.02 11.38 -10.01
N THR A 2 -46.84 11.00 -8.76
CA THR A 2 -46.06 11.77 -7.77
C THR A 2 -44.60 11.69 -8.20
N ASP A 3 -43.99 12.86 -8.44
CA ASP A 3 -42.59 12.97 -8.76
C ASP A 3 -41.74 12.43 -7.58
N ALA A 4 -41.27 11.18 -7.71
CA ALA A 4 -40.50 10.50 -6.66
C ALA A 4 -39.14 11.18 -6.36
N ASN A 5 -38.80 12.23 -7.13
CA ASN A 5 -37.57 13.02 -6.96
C ASN A 5 -37.80 14.43 -6.38
N ALA A 6 -39.05 14.79 -6.04
CA ALA A 6 -39.33 16.08 -5.42
C ALA A 6 -38.57 16.20 -4.08
N GLY A 7 -37.56 17.10 -4.04
CA GLY A 7 -36.74 17.38 -2.85
C GLY A 7 -35.38 16.70 -2.78
N LYS A 8 -35.00 15.87 -3.74
CA LYS A 8 -33.64 15.30 -3.77
C LYS A 8 -32.67 16.27 -4.44
N ILE A 9 -31.63 16.67 -3.71
CA ILE A 9 -30.52 17.47 -4.25
C ILE A 9 -29.48 16.50 -4.80
N PRO A 10 -29.15 16.56 -6.10
CA PRO A 10 -28.13 15.71 -6.68
C PRO A 10 -26.74 16.08 -6.13
N HIS A 11 -25.94 15.06 -5.80
CA HIS A 11 -24.53 15.22 -5.47
C HIS A 11 -23.70 14.64 -6.61
N VAL A 12 -22.71 15.40 -7.06
CA VAL A 12 -21.82 14.99 -8.16
C VAL A 12 -20.40 14.98 -7.66
N LEU A 13 -19.72 13.82 -7.78
CA LEU A 13 -18.30 13.69 -7.57
C LEU A 13 -17.61 13.68 -8.94
N VAL A 14 -16.70 14.64 -9.17
CA VAL A 14 -15.90 14.70 -10.40
C VAL A 14 -14.45 14.40 -10.03
N ILE A 15 -13.90 13.33 -10.56
CA ILE A 15 -12.51 12.92 -10.38
C ILE A 15 -11.77 13.27 -11.67
N MET A 16 -10.80 14.20 -11.57
CA MET A 16 -9.90 14.56 -12.66
C MET A 16 -8.61 13.75 -12.48
N ASP A 17 -8.63 12.52 -13.00
CA ASP A 17 -7.51 11.58 -12.85
C ASP A 17 -6.25 12.12 -13.55
N GLY A 18 -5.09 11.95 -12.91
CA GLY A 18 -3.81 12.44 -13.39
C GLY A 18 -3.56 13.94 -13.22
N VAL A 19 -4.48 14.70 -12.59
CA VAL A 19 -4.27 16.13 -12.30
C VAL A 19 -3.66 16.28 -10.91
N GLY A 20 -2.40 16.73 -10.87
CA GLY A 20 -1.67 17.04 -9.65
C GLY A 20 -1.57 18.55 -9.39
N HIS A 21 -1.19 18.92 -8.17
CA HIS A 21 -0.90 20.29 -7.79
C HIS A 21 0.60 20.58 -7.88
N ARG A 22 0.96 21.67 -8.57
CA ARG A 22 2.30 22.20 -8.66
C ARG A 22 2.22 23.72 -8.87
N GLU A 23 2.95 24.48 -8.06
CA GLU A 23 2.96 25.94 -8.15
C GLU A 23 3.81 26.47 -9.30
N ALA A 24 4.86 25.74 -9.71
CA ALA A 24 5.72 26.16 -10.81
C ALA A 24 4.93 26.18 -12.13
N VAL A 25 5.08 27.26 -12.88
CA VAL A 25 4.38 27.50 -14.15
C VAL A 25 5.05 26.77 -15.32
N GLU A 26 6.38 26.65 -15.28
CA GLU A 26 7.17 26.00 -16.32
C GLU A 26 6.76 24.53 -16.45
N ASP A 27 6.51 24.08 -17.67
CA ASP A 27 6.06 22.73 -18.01
C ASP A 27 4.80 22.27 -17.24
N ASN A 28 3.95 23.22 -16.84
CA ASN A 28 2.70 22.97 -16.14
C ASN A 28 1.48 23.20 -17.07
N ALA A 29 1.06 22.13 -17.73
CA ALA A 29 -0.04 22.18 -18.68
C ALA A 29 -1.36 22.65 -18.03
N PHE A 30 -1.60 22.29 -16.76
CA PHE A 30 -2.82 22.69 -16.03
C PHE A 30 -2.87 24.21 -15.79
N LEU A 31 -1.74 24.82 -15.37
CA LEU A 31 -1.65 26.27 -15.19
C LEU A 31 -1.64 27.03 -16.52
N ALA A 32 -1.10 26.43 -17.58
CA ALA A 32 -1.10 27.02 -18.93
C ALA A 32 -2.48 26.98 -19.61
N ALA A 33 -3.37 26.11 -19.15
CA ALA A 33 -4.69 25.93 -19.73
C ALA A 33 -5.63 27.11 -19.34
N LYS A 34 -6.58 27.43 -20.22
CA LYS A 34 -7.65 28.39 -19.91
C LYS A 34 -8.74 27.71 -19.09
N THR A 35 -8.67 27.78 -17.77
CA THR A 35 -9.56 27.11 -16.81
C THR A 35 -10.31 28.10 -15.92
N PRO A 36 -11.08 29.09 -16.47
CA PRO A 36 -11.66 30.16 -15.67
C PRO A 36 -12.65 29.66 -14.62
N ASN A 37 -13.41 28.59 -14.92
CA ASN A 37 -14.39 28.03 -13.99
C ASN A 37 -13.70 27.29 -12.85
N LEU A 38 -12.70 26.45 -13.12
CA LEU A 38 -11.94 25.74 -12.08
C LEU A 38 -11.19 26.73 -11.19
N THR A 39 -10.55 27.72 -11.78
CA THR A 39 -9.87 28.80 -11.04
C THR A 39 -10.84 29.54 -10.12
N ALA A 40 -12.03 29.87 -10.61
CA ALA A 40 -13.05 30.53 -9.79
C ALA A 40 -13.60 29.63 -8.67
N MET A 41 -13.76 28.32 -8.93
CA MET A 41 -14.19 27.36 -7.91
C MET A 41 -13.19 27.23 -6.79
N VAL A 42 -11.89 27.04 -7.11
CA VAL A 42 -10.81 26.97 -6.11
C VAL A 42 -10.73 28.25 -5.29
N ALA A 43 -10.89 29.42 -5.90
CA ALA A 43 -10.83 30.71 -5.19
C ALA A 43 -12.04 30.97 -4.27
N LYS A 44 -13.21 30.41 -4.56
CA LYS A 44 -14.48 30.78 -3.88
C LYS A 44 -15.01 29.71 -2.95
N HIS A 45 -14.58 28.47 -3.09
CA HIS A 45 -15.13 27.34 -2.32
C HIS A 45 -14.05 26.69 -1.44
N PRO A 46 -14.45 26.01 -0.36
CA PRO A 46 -13.52 25.25 0.46
C PRO A 46 -12.75 24.24 -0.38
N ASN A 47 -11.44 24.19 -0.20
CA ASN A 47 -10.57 23.25 -0.89
C ASN A 47 -9.39 22.84 0.01
N SER A 48 -8.79 21.71 -0.30
CA SER A 48 -7.59 21.21 0.38
C SER A 48 -6.75 20.39 -0.58
N LEU A 49 -5.47 20.27 -0.27
CA LEU A 49 -4.57 19.34 -0.93
C LEU A 49 -4.53 18.04 -0.13
N ILE A 50 -4.46 16.94 -0.84
CA ILE A 50 -4.27 15.59 -0.27
C ILE A 50 -3.04 14.95 -0.91
N SER A 51 -2.37 14.08 -0.16
CA SER A 51 -1.30 13.26 -0.73
C SER A 51 -1.89 12.19 -1.66
N GLY A 52 -1.21 11.93 -2.76
CA GLY A 52 -1.59 10.90 -3.73
C GLY A 52 -0.52 9.82 -3.91
N SER A 53 0.48 9.71 -3.00
CA SER A 53 1.61 8.79 -3.14
C SER A 53 2.04 8.19 -1.81
N GLY A 54 2.87 7.16 -1.87
CA GLY A 54 3.49 6.54 -0.71
C GLY A 54 2.49 5.96 0.29
N GLU A 55 2.85 5.92 1.55
CA GLU A 55 2.04 5.34 2.62
C GLU A 55 0.69 6.04 2.81
N ASP A 56 0.56 7.29 2.41
CA ASP A 56 -0.71 8.04 2.50
C ASP A 56 -1.82 7.45 1.62
N VAL A 57 -1.45 6.67 0.62
CA VAL A 57 -2.38 5.92 -0.25
C VAL A 57 -2.20 4.40 -0.17
N GLY A 58 -1.44 3.91 0.80
CA GLY A 58 -1.24 2.49 1.06
C GLY A 58 -0.17 1.82 0.22
N LEU A 59 0.68 2.59 -0.44
CA LEU A 59 1.84 2.13 -1.21
C LEU A 59 3.13 2.22 -0.37
N PRO A 60 4.22 1.56 -0.78
CA PRO A 60 5.54 1.78 -0.18
C PRO A 60 5.95 3.26 -0.20
N ASP A 61 6.74 3.67 0.80
CA ASP A 61 7.25 5.04 0.85
C ASP A 61 8.04 5.39 -0.43
N GLY A 62 7.88 6.62 -0.91
CA GLY A 62 8.50 7.11 -2.14
C GLY A 62 7.89 6.58 -3.44
N GLN A 63 6.95 5.66 -3.39
CA GLN A 63 6.26 5.17 -4.58
C GLN A 63 5.18 6.15 -5.04
N MET A 64 5.23 6.51 -6.33
CA MET A 64 4.20 7.34 -6.96
C MET A 64 2.85 6.62 -6.96
N GLY A 65 1.78 7.36 -6.64
CA GLY A 65 0.42 6.85 -6.69
C GLY A 65 -0.03 6.50 -8.11
N ASN A 66 -1.15 5.81 -8.18
CA ASN A 66 -1.81 5.45 -9.43
C ASN A 66 -3.34 5.51 -9.26
N SER A 67 -4.04 5.42 -10.39
CA SER A 67 -5.51 5.53 -10.42
C SER A 67 -6.20 4.45 -9.59
N GLU A 68 -5.70 3.21 -9.61
CA GLU A 68 -6.30 2.09 -8.89
C GLU A 68 -6.33 2.35 -7.37
N VAL A 69 -5.17 2.62 -6.76
CA VAL A 69 -5.12 2.86 -5.30
C VAL A 69 -5.88 4.12 -4.91
N GLY A 70 -5.84 5.18 -5.73
CA GLY A 70 -6.58 6.42 -5.49
C GLY A 70 -8.09 6.17 -5.45
N HIS A 71 -8.65 5.51 -6.46
CA HIS A 71 -10.07 5.19 -6.51
C HIS A 71 -10.49 4.21 -5.40
N MET A 72 -9.65 3.23 -5.06
CA MET A 72 -9.92 2.31 -3.95
C MET A 72 -10.00 3.05 -2.61
N ASN A 73 -9.08 3.97 -2.34
CA ASN A 73 -9.09 4.77 -1.11
C ASN A 73 -10.30 5.70 -1.03
N LEU A 74 -10.66 6.37 -2.14
CA LEU A 74 -11.86 7.19 -2.23
C LEU A 74 -13.14 6.37 -1.98
N GLY A 75 -13.23 5.20 -2.62
CA GLY A 75 -14.40 4.32 -2.47
C GLY A 75 -14.53 3.73 -1.07
N ALA A 76 -13.42 3.41 -0.42
CA ALA A 76 -13.39 2.86 0.93
C ALA A 76 -13.53 3.93 2.03
N GLY A 77 -13.30 5.21 1.71
CA GLY A 77 -13.26 6.31 2.69
C GLY A 77 -12.13 6.18 3.71
N ARG A 78 -11.09 5.44 3.41
CA ARG A 78 -9.91 5.22 4.26
C ARG A 78 -8.73 4.75 3.42
N VAL A 79 -7.51 4.86 3.97
CA VAL A 79 -6.32 4.28 3.36
C VAL A 79 -6.39 2.75 3.37
N LEU A 80 -6.20 2.16 2.20
CA LEU A 80 -6.10 0.71 1.99
C LEU A 80 -4.64 0.35 1.70
N TYR A 81 -3.96 -0.21 2.68
CA TYR A 81 -2.58 -0.67 2.50
C TYR A 81 -2.53 -1.87 1.56
N GLN A 82 -1.67 -1.81 0.56
CA GLN A 82 -1.29 -2.97 -0.25
C GLN A 82 -0.62 -4.02 0.63
N ASP A 83 -0.69 -5.29 0.25
CA ASP A 83 -0.20 -6.39 1.09
C ASP A 83 1.26 -6.22 1.50
N PHE A 84 2.13 -5.84 0.57
CA PHE A 84 3.53 -5.54 0.86
C PHE A 84 3.67 -4.45 1.94
N THR A 85 3.01 -3.31 1.75
CA THR A 85 3.07 -2.17 2.67
C THR A 85 2.47 -2.52 4.04
N ARG A 86 1.38 -3.29 4.06
CA ARG A 86 0.73 -3.76 5.28
C ARG A 86 1.67 -4.63 6.10
N ILE A 87 2.29 -5.65 5.48
CA ILE A 87 3.22 -6.55 6.16
C ILE A 87 4.44 -5.77 6.68
N THR A 88 5.02 -4.90 5.85
CA THR A 88 6.15 -4.04 6.26
C THR A 88 5.79 -3.15 7.45
N LYS A 89 4.59 -2.55 7.44
CA LYS A 89 4.09 -1.75 8.56
C LYS A 89 3.91 -2.60 9.83
N ASP A 90 3.31 -3.78 9.71
CA ASP A 90 3.08 -4.67 10.85
C ASP A 90 4.41 -5.15 11.47
N ILE A 91 5.43 -5.39 10.66
CA ILE A 91 6.79 -5.69 11.15
C ILE A 91 7.35 -4.48 11.90
N ARG A 92 7.29 -3.29 11.30
CA ARG A 92 7.80 -2.04 11.90
C ARG A 92 7.13 -1.69 13.22
N THR A 93 5.82 -1.93 13.34
CA THR A 93 5.04 -1.66 14.57
C THR A 93 5.10 -2.79 15.59
N GLY A 94 5.61 -3.95 15.24
CA GLY A 94 5.62 -5.14 16.07
C GLY A 94 4.37 -6.01 15.97
N ALA A 95 3.31 -5.55 15.32
CA ALA A 95 2.05 -6.28 15.18
C ALA A 95 2.22 -7.64 14.46
N PHE A 96 3.17 -7.73 13.53
CA PHE A 96 3.52 -8.97 12.84
C PHE A 96 3.88 -10.11 13.81
N PHE A 97 4.62 -9.79 14.87
CA PHE A 97 5.13 -10.77 15.85
C PHE A 97 4.04 -11.28 16.83
N GLU A 98 2.91 -10.60 16.85
CA GLU A 98 1.73 -10.95 17.65
C GLU A 98 0.55 -11.44 16.79
N HIS A 99 0.75 -11.62 15.48
CA HIS A 99 -0.30 -12.07 14.57
C HIS A 99 -0.73 -13.50 14.91
N GLU A 100 -1.96 -13.66 15.37
CA GLU A 100 -2.49 -14.91 15.93
C GLU A 100 -2.24 -16.15 15.04
N VAL A 101 -2.48 -16.03 13.74
CA VAL A 101 -2.32 -17.17 12.81
C VAL A 101 -0.86 -17.59 12.66
N LEU A 102 0.07 -16.62 12.59
CA LEU A 102 1.50 -16.91 12.47
C LEU A 102 2.03 -17.52 13.77
N VAL A 103 1.63 -16.94 14.89
CA VAL A 103 1.98 -17.42 16.22
C VAL A 103 1.47 -18.87 16.45
N ASP A 104 0.20 -19.12 16.15
CA ASP A 104 -0.41 -20.43 16.29
C ASP A 104 0.30 -21.49 15.43
N ALA A 105 0.67 -21.14 14.20
CA ALA A 105 1.42 -22.02 13.31
C ALA A 105 2.79 -22.42 13.90
N VAL A 106 3.51 -21.44 14.45
CA VAL A 106 4.82 -21.66 15.10
C VAL A 106 4.68 -22.55 16.35
N GLU A 107 3.71 -22.23 17.21
CA GLU A 107 3.49 -23.00 18.45
C GLU A 107 3.04 -24.45 18.14
N LYS A 108 2.22 -24.67 17.12
CA LYS A 108 1.84 -26.03 16.67
C LYS A 108 3.04 -26.82 16.15
N ALA A 109 3.91 -26.20 15.34
CA ALA A 109 5.12 -26.85 14.86
C ALA A 109 6.04 -27.26 16.03
N LYS A 110 6.23 -26.36 16.98
CA LYS A 110 7.02 -26.61 18.19
C LYS A 110 6.44 -27.73 19.06
N ALA A 111 5.13 -27.69 19.31
CA ALA A 111 4.44 -28.72 20.10
C ALA A 111 4.53 -30.12 19.48
N ALA A 112 4.63 -30.20 18.16
CA ALA A 112 4.83 -31.44 17.42
C ALA A 112 6.31 -31.89 17.33
N ASN A 113 7.25 -31.22 18.02
CA ASN A 113 8.70 -31.38 17.84
C ASN A 113 9.14 -31.26 16.38
N GLY A 114 8.43 -30.48 15.60
CA GLY A 114 8.70 -30.17 14.20
C GLY A 114 9.54 -28.90 14.03
N ALA A 115 9.61 -28.43 12.81
CA ALA A 115 10.30 -27.21 12.46
C ALA A 115 9.40 -26.30 11.62
N VAL A 116 9.72 -25.00 11.61
CA VAL A 116 9.12 -24.00 10.72
C VAL A 116 10.01 -23.88 9.48
N HIS A 117 9.43 -24.13 8.32
CA HIS A 117 10.09 -23.96 7.04
C HIS A 117 9.62 -22.66 6.41
N VAL A 118 10.55 -21.70 6.28
CA VAL A 118 10.31 -20.40 5.65
C VAL A 118 10.90 -20.44 4.25
N MET A 119 10.15 -20.06 3.23
CA MET A 119 10.61 -20.09 1.84
C MET A 119 10.13 -18.87 1.05
N GLY A 120 10.97 -18.37 0.16
CA GLY A 120 10.66 -17.21 -0.67
C GLY A 120 11.88 -16.72 -1.45
N LEU A 121 11.65 -15.76 -2.34
CA LEU A 121 12.73 -15.04 -3.03
C LEU A 121 13.45 -14.16 -2.00
N LEU A 122 14.73 -14.43 -1.78
CA LEU A 122 15.60 -13.68 -0.86
C LEU A 122 16.21 -12.48 -1.61
N SER A 123 15.45 -11.41 -1.73
CA SER A 123 15.85 -10.19 -2.42
C SER A 123 15.07 -8.99 -1.95
N GLN A 124 15.47 -7.81 -2.42
CA GLN A 124 14.79 -6.53 -2.19
C GLN A 124 13.71 -6.22 -3.24
N GLY A 125 13.41 -7.12 -4.16
CA GLY A 125 12.49 -6.89 -5.28
C GLY A 125 11.06 -6.55 -4.86
N GLY A 126 10.52 -7.26 -3.88
CA GLY A 126 9.26 -6.93 -3.24
C GLY A 126 7.98 -7.26 -4.02
N VAL A 127 8.08 -7.79 -5.24
CA VAL A 127 6.90 -8.16 -6.05
C VAL A 127 6.32 -9.49 -5.58
N HIS A 128 7.14 -10.52 -5.49
CA HIS A 128 6.71 -11.86 -5.07
C HIS A 128 7.11 -12.19 -3.63
N SER A 129 8.17 -11.58 -3.11
CA SER A 129 8.71 -11.79 -1.78
C SER A 129 9.65 -10.63 -1.43
N HIS A 130 9.95 -10.45 -0.16
CA HIS A 130 10.94 -9.47 0.30
C HIS A 130 11.78 -10.07 1.41
N GLU A 131 13.09 -9.82 1.40
CA GLU A 131 14.02 -10.38 2.39
C GLU A 131 13.66 -10.01 3.82
N ASP A 132 13.24 -8.76 4.08
CA ASP A 132 12.86 -8.33 5.43
C ASP A 132 11.64 -9.09 5.98
N HIS A 133 10.68 -9.46 5.11
CA HIS A 133 9.52 -10.26 5.52
C HIS A 133 9.92 -11.70 5.86
N ILE A 134 10.88 -12.26 5.10
CA ILE A 134 11.47 -13.58 5.37
C ILE A 134 12.21 -13.56 6.70
N VAL A 135 13.06 -12.55 6.92
CA VAL A 135 13.81 -12.37 8.18
C VAL A 135 12.86 -12.23 9.37
N ALA A 136 11.82 -11.41 9.24
CA ALA A 136 10.82 -11.22 10.29
C ALA A 136 10.10 -12.52 10.66
N MET A 137 9.75 -13.38 9.68
CA MET A 137 9.14 -14.67 9.96
C MET A 137 10.10 -15.64 10.65
N CYS A 138 11.38 -15.66 10.24
CA CYS A 138 12.41 -16.43 10.93
C CYS A 138 12.59 -15.93 12.38
N GLU A 139 12.62 -14.62 12.56
CA GLU A 139 12.76 -14.00 13.89
C GLU A 139 11.58 -14.34 14.82
N LEU A 140 10.34 -14.28 14.31
CA LEU A 140 9.14 -14.69 15.05
C LEU A 140 9.26 -16.13 15.54
N ALA A 141 9.65 -17.05 14.68
CA ALA A 141 9.76 -18.46 15.01
C ALA A 141 10.91 -18.73 16.00
N LEU A 142 12.08 -18.10 15.81
CA LEU A 142 13.23 -18.22 16.70
C LEU A 142 12.97 -17.64 18.08
N LYS A 143 12.34 -16.48 18.19
CA LYS A 143 11.95 -15.85 19.47
C LYS A 143 11.02 -16.74 20.30
N ARG A 144 10.21 -17.58 19.62
CA ARG A 144 9.32 -18.54 20.27
C ARG A 144 9.98 -19.90 20.53
N GLY A 145 11.25 -20.06 20.19
CA GLY A 145 12.04 -21.26 20.45
C GLY A 145 11.75 -22.41 19.50
N ALA A 146 11.24 -22.13 18.30
CA ALA A 146 11.07 -23.13 17.26
C ALA A 146 12.34 -23.34 16.44
N THR A 147 12.53 -24.55 15.91
CA THR A 147 13.56 -24.83 14.90
C THR A 147 13.11 -24.22 13.56
N VAL A 148 14.01 -23.52 12.86
CA VAL A 148 13.74 -22.85 11.61
C VAL A 148 14.65 -23.36 10.49
N TYR A 149 14.08 -23.66 9.34
CA TYR A 149 14.79 -23.92 8.10
C TYR A 149 14.39 -22.88 7.05
N LEU A 150 15.35 -22.09 6.60
CA LEU A 150 15.16 -21.13 5.53
C LEU A 150 15.51 -21.77 4.19
N HIS A 151 14.53 -21.77 3.27
CA HIS A 151 14.70 -22.15 1.88
C HIS A 151 14.77 -20.87 1.02
N ALA A 152 15.97 -20.31 0.90
CA ALA A 152 16.21 -19.10 0.14
C ALA A 152 16.21 -19.39 -1.36
N PHE A 153 15.27 -18.82 -2.10
CA PHE A 153 15.24 -18.87 -3.54
C PHE A 153 16.00 -17.66 -4.08
N LEU A 154 16.96 -17.90 -4.98
CA LEU A 154 17.69 -16.80 -5.61
C LEU A 154 16.78 -16.08 -6.59
N ASP A 155 16.87 -14.75 -6.60
CA ASP A 155 16.09 -13.89 -7.48
C ASP A 155 16.88 -13.61 -8.78
N GLY A 156 16.23 -13.05 -9.72
CA GLY A 156 16.71 -12.66 -11.03
C GLY A 156 15.52 -12.30 -11.92
N ARG A 157 14.34 -12.13 -11.27
CA ARG A 157 13.07 -11.74 -11.88
C ARG A 157 12.57 -10.41 -11.34
N ASP A 158 12.46 -10.26 -10.02
CA ASP A 158 12.06 -8.99 -9.36
C ASP A 158 13.25 -8.05 -9.26
N THR A 159 14.44 -8.62 -9.29
CA THR A 159 15.74 -7.95 -9.40
C THR A 159 16.43 -8.30 -10.72
N PRO A 160 17.43 -7.53 -11.16
CA PRO A 160 18.12 -7.83 -12.41
C PRO A 160 18.69 -9.25 -12.46
N PRO A 161 18.64 -9.94 -13.61
CA PRO A 161 19.27 -11.25 -13.76
C PRO A 161 20.73 -11.24 -13.32
N ARG A 162 21.15 -12.26 -12.55
CA ARG A 162 22.51 -12.42 -12.01
C ARG A 162 22.88 -11.38 -10.92
N SER A 163 21.92 -10.82 -10.22
CA SER A 163 22.16 -9.92 -9.09
C SER A 163 22.13 -10.62 -7.72
N ALA A 164 21.74 -11.88 -7.70
CA ALA A 164 21.69 -12.71 -6.49
C ALA A 164 23.03 -13.40 -6.21
#